data_56ee62202d1fc057ea58f98cf70eede8
#
_entry.id   56ee62202d1fc057ea58f98cf70eede8
#
_cell.length_a   1.000
_cell.length_b   1.000
_cell.length_c   1.000
_cell.angle_alpha   90.00
_cell.angle_beta   90.00
_cell.angle_gamma   90.00
#
_symmetry.space_group_name_H-M   'P 1'
#
loop_
_entity.id
_entity.type
_entity.pdbx_description
1 polymer ?
#
loop_
_entity_poly.entity_id
_entity_poly.type
_entity_poly.pdbx_seq_one_letter_code
_entity_poly.pdbx_strand_id
1 'polypeptide(L)'
;FLLLKSKYPNYFDGVLANYYEFKDKEPFKVYTYKQFKQDLNGRNIPDVEKLLEIVPMMNRFLNGTPRQLKRFLNTFDLRLRMVKVASMREINEIILAKLMLLEYNFKYQKLFESLYGMQQTNQGTIKDIDKVESNARQNKNLDDKRWEEWADDKLVWEWLKVEPSLMGVNLAPYFWIARDSLKNSVPVENLVSNSVRLLFQNLLHKQSARAVKSVLQEEMVKFDETERQMLILLLNQELIKAPNNKQVVQLFQADESNLVVQTEED
;
A
#
# COMPACT_ATOMS: atom_id res chain seq x y z
N PHE A 1 -3.42 -3.03 -21.81
CA PHE A 1 -4.27 -4.22 -21.97
C PHE A 1 -4.34 -5.06 -20.69
N LEU A 2 -3.22 -5.53 -20.12
CA LEU A 2 -3.23 -6.36 -18.90
C LEU A 2 -3.92 -5.69 -17.70
N LEU A 3 -3.66 -4.40 -17.48
CA LEU A 3 -4.32 -3.62 -16.43
C LEU A 3 -5.83 -3.52 -16.68
N LEU A 4 -6.23 -3.25 -17.93
CA LEU A 4 -7.63 -3.16 -18.29
C LEU A 4 -8.34 -4.51 -18.09
N LYS A 5 -7.73 -5.61 -18.51
CA LYS A 5 -8.28 -6.96 -18.30
C LYS A 5 -8.46 -7.29 -16.81
N SER A 6 -7.52 -6.88 -15.96
CA SER A 6 -7.57 -7.14 -14.53
C SER A 6 -8.64 -6.32 -13.81
N LYS A 7 -8.69 -5.00 -14.10
CA LYS A 7 -9.56 -4.04 -13.38
C LYS A 7 -10.94 -3.86 -14.02
N TYR A 8 -11.04 -4.00 -15.34
CA TYR A 8 -12.23 -3.69 -16.12
C TYR A 8 -12.52 -4.77 -17.16
N PRO A 9 -12.73 -6.04 -16.76
CA PRO A 9 -12.89 -7.15 -17.69
C PRO A 9 -14.04 -6.92 -18.68
N ASN A 10 -15.12 -6.30 -18.27
CA ASN A 10 -16.29 -6.03 -19.13
C ASN A 10 -16.00 -5.07 -20.30
N TYR A 11 -14.93 -4.27 -20.21
CA TYR A 11 -14.53 -3.34 -21.27
C TYR A 11 -13.36 -3.87 -22.10
N PHE A 12 -12.69 -4.91 -21.61
CA PHE A 12 -11.47 -5.42 -22.22
C PHE A 12 -11.69 -5.93 -23.64
N ASP A 13 -12.72 -6.74 -23.84
CA ASP A 13 -12.97 -7.37 -25.15
C ASP A 13 -13.27 -6.33 -26.23
N GLY A 14 -14.01 -5.27 -25.89
CA GLY A 14 -14.29 -4.19 -26.82
C GLY A 14 -13.06 -3.37 -27.23
N VAL A 15 -12.13 -3.12 -26.28
CA VAL A 15 -10.87 -2.42 -26.59
C VAL A 15 -9.93 -3.35 -27.37
N LEU A 16 -9.94 -4.64 -27.07
CA LEU A 16 -9.18 -5.63 -27.82
C LEU A 16 -9.67 -5.75 -29.26
N ALA A 17 -10.98 -5.70 -29.49
CA ALA A 17 -11.55 -5.69 -30.83
C ALA A 17 -11.06 -4.47 -31.66
N ASN A 18 -11.06 -3.27 -31.08
CA ASN A 18 -10.52 -2.06 -31.72
C ASN A 18 -9.03 -2.23 -32.07
N TYR A 19 -8.24 -2.85 -31.18
CA TYR A 19 -6.85 -3.16 -31.46
C TYR A 19 -6.68 -4.09 -32.66
N TYR A 20 -7.48 -5.16 -32.76
CA TYR A 20 -7.42 -6.07 -33.89
C TYR A 20 -7.87 -5.39 -35.19
N GLU A 21 -8.94 -4.62 -35.16
CA GLU A 21 -9.41 -3.84 -36.32
C GLU A 21 -8.32 -2.85 -36.80
N PHE A 22 -7.64 -2.17 -35.86
CA PHE A 22 -6.49 -1.33 -36.22
C PHE A 22 -5.37 -2.14 -36.87
N LYS A 23 -5.05 -3.32 -36.35
CA LYS A 23 -4.00 -4.19 -36.87
C LYS A 23 -4.33 -4.77 -38.26
N ASP A 24 -5.58 -5.07 -38.50
CA ASP A 24 -6.05 -5.52 -39.81
C ASP A 24 -5.92 -4.44 -40.89
N LYS A 25 -6.23 -3.18 -40.53
CA LYS A 25 -6.09 -2.00 -41.42
C LYS A 25 -4.65 -1.55 -41.59
N GLU A 26 -3.85 -1.62 -40.54
CA GLU A 26 -2.51 -1.06 -40.46
C GLU A 26 -1.51 -2.05 -39.82
N PRO A 27 -1.23 -3.20 -40.46
CA PRO A 27 -0.51 -4.33 -39.82
C PRO A 27 0.90 -3.97 -39.34
N PHE A 28 1.57 -3.03 -40.03
CA PHE A 28 2.94 -2.62 -39.72
C PHE A 28 3.03 -1.40 -38.77
N LYS A 29 1.92 -0.69 -38.53
CA LYS A 29 1.90 0.42 -37.61
C LYS A 29 1.81 -0.02 -36.16
N VAL A 30 2.48 0.72 -35.28
CA VAL A 30 2.41 0.47 -33.84
C VAL A 30 1.11 1.08 -33.31
N TYR A 31 0.32 0.27 -32.61
CA TYR A 31 -0.82 0.76 -31.84
C TYR A 31 -0.29 1.50 -30.61
N THR A 32 -0.35 2.81 -30.66
CA THR A 32 0.27 3.69 -29.68
C THR A 32 -0.58 3.81 -28.41
N TYR A 33 0.06 4.19 -27.29
CA TYR A 33 -0.65 4.53 -26.05
C TYR A 33 -1.69 5.63 -26.25
N LYS A 34 -1.42 6.60 -27.13
CA LYS A 34 -2.37 7.69 -27.47
C LYS A 34 -3.67 7.12 -28.09
N GLN A 35 -3.56 6.18 -29.02
CA GLN A 35 -4.71 5.50 -29.64
C GLN A 35 -5.47 4.67 -28.61
N PHE A 36 -4.75 3.92 -27.79
CA PHE A 36 -5.34 3.15 -26.69
C PHE A 36 -6.14 4.06 -25.72
N LYS A 37 -5.59 5.21 -25.35
CA LYS A 37 -6.28 6.19 -24.51
C LYS A 37 -7.54 6.76 -25.19
N GLN A 38 -7.50 7.03 -26.49
CA GLN A 38 -8.66 7.49 -27.26
C GLN A 38 -9.77 6.45 -27.28
N ASP A 39 -9.44 5.17 -27.48
CA ASP A 39 -10.41 4.07 -27.48
C ASP A 39 -11.07 3.85 -26.10
N LEU A 40 -10.36 4.17 -25.02
CA LEU A 40 -10.89 4.12 -23.66
C LEU A 40 -11.81 5.31 -23.34
N ASN A 41 -11.43 6.53 -23.74
CA ASN A 41 -12.19 7.73 -23.44
C ASN A 41 -13.62 7.70 -24.03
N GLY A 42 -13.82 7.01 -25.16
CA GLY A 42 -15.15 6.79 -25.74
C GLY A 42 -16.06 5.85 -24.98
N ARG A 43 -15.59 5.19 -23.90
CA ARG A 43 -16.29 4.09 -23.22
C ARG A 43 -16.79 4.41 -21.81
N ASN A 44 -16.60 5.63 -21.30
CA ASN A 44 -17.02 6.04 -19.95
C ASN A 44 -16.62 5.05 -18.83
N ILE A 45 -15.39 4.58 -18.82
CA ILE A 45 -14.90 3.66 -17.80
C ILE A 45 -14.59 4.43 -16.53
N PRO A 46 -15.23 4.12 -15.37
CA PRO A 46 -14.99 4.84 -14.13
C PRO A 46 -13.52 4.79 -13.71
N ASP A 47 -12.97 5.91 -13.24
CA ASP A 47 -11.61 6.04 -12.71
C ASP A 47 -10.46 5.58 -13.63
N VAL A 48 -10.75 5.22 -14.89
CA VAL A 48 -9.72 4.75 -15.82
C VAL A 48 -8.65 5.80 -16.09
N GLU A 49 -9.02 7.08 -16.08
CA GLU A 49 -8.06 8.18 -16.30
C GLU A 49 -6.96 8.19 -15.23
N LYS A 50 -7.33 8.02 -13.97
CA LYS A 50 -6.37 7.94 -12.85
C LYS A 50 -5.39 6.77 -13.01
N LEU A 51 -5.90 5.60 -13.42
CA LEU A 51 -5.05 4.44 -13.66
C LEU A 51 -4.16 4.60 -14.90
N LEU A 52 -4.65 5.33 -15.92
CA LEU A 52 -3.87 5.60 -17.13
C LEU A 52 -2.67 6.52 -16.87
N GLU A 53 -2.73 7.39 -15.88
CA GLU A 53 -1.60 8.26 -15.50
C GLU A 53 -0.39 7.46 -15.03
N ILE A 54 -0.60 6.34 -14.34
CA ILE A 54 0.50 5.52 -13.84
C ILE A 54 1.06 4.52 -14.86
N VAL A 55 0.32 4.21 -15.93
CA VAL A 55 0.74 3.23 -16.95
C VAL A 55 2.09 3.56 -17.61
N PRO A 56 2.38 4.82 -18.02
CA PRO A 56 3.70 5.16 -18.56
C PRO A 56 4.84 4.89 -17.58
N MET A 57 4.60 5.16 -16.30
CA MET A 57 5.55 4.88 -15.22
C MET A 57 5.75 3.38 -15.01
N MET A 58 4.67 2.60 -15.01
CA MET A 58 4.75 1.13 -14.92
C MET A 58 5.65 0.58 -16.04
N ASN A 59 5.48 1.05 -17.27
CA ASN A 59 6.29 0.59 -18.40
C ASN A 59 7.79 0.87 -18.20
N ARG A 60 8.13 2.06 -17.71
CA ARG A 60 9.53 2.48 -17.47
C ARG A 60 10.15 1.77 -16.27
N PHE A 61 9.46 1.70 -15.15
CA PHE A 61 9.97 1.04 -13.94
C PHE A 61 10.08 -0.47 -14.09
N LEU A 62 9.18 -1.09 -14.85
CA LEU A 62 9.16 -2.55 -15.07
C LEU A 62 9.89 -2.95 -16.37
N ASN A 63 10.66 -2.03 -16.96
CA ASN A 63 11.48 -2.25 -18.17
C ASN A 63 10.67 -2.85 -19.35
N GLY A 64 9.38 -2.53 -19.45
CA GLY A 64 8.50 -3.02 -20.51
C GLY A 64 8.31 -4.54 -20.56
N THR A 65 8.77 -5.29 -19.55
CA THR A 65 8.74 -6.76 -19.54
C THR A 65 7.33 -7.26 -19.18
N PRO A 66 6.62 -7.95 -20.07
CA PRO A 66 5.26 -8.44 -19.81
C PRO A 66 5.16 -9.34 -18.57
N ARG A 67 6.20 -10.14 -18.30
CA ARG A 67 6.27 -11.01 -17.12
C ARG A 67 6.34 -10.20 -15.81
N GLN A 68 7.16 -9.16 -15.77
CA GLN A 68 7.25 -8.28 -14.59
C GLN A 68 5.96 -7.52 -14.39
N LEU A 69 5.37 -6.99 -15.47
CA LEU A 69 4.08 -6.31 -15.42
C LEU A 69 2.98 -7.23 -14.86
N LYS A 70 2.90 -8.48 -15.35
CA LYS A 70 1.92 -9.46 -14.85
C LYS A 70 2.13 -9.75 -13.37
N ARG A 71 3.36 -9.93 -12.92
CA ARG A 71 3.68 -10.15 -11.49
C ARG A 71 3.28 -8.93 -10.66
N PHE A 72 3.63 -7.74 -11.11
CA PHE A 72 3.23 -6.48 -10.46
C PHE A 72 1.71 -6.40 -10.30
N LEU A 73 0.94 -6.60 -11.38
CA LEU A 73 -0.51 -6.53 -11.36
C LEU A 73 -1.15 -7.59 -10.46
N ASN A 74 -0.62 -8.82 -10.45
CA ASN A 74 -1.12 -9.87 -9.57
C ASN A 74 -0.89 -9.51 -8.09
N THR A 75 0.30 -8.98 -7.74
CA THR A 75 0.57 -8.56 -6.36
C THR A 75 -0.23 -7.31 -6.00
N PHE A 76 -0.40 -6.39 -6.93
CA PHE A 76 -1.24 -5.20 -6.72
C PHE A 76 -2.69 -5.59 -6.40
N ASP A 77 -3.29 -6.49 -7.18
CA ASP A 77 -4.65 -7.00 -6.94
C ASP A 77 -4.74 -7.74 -5.60
N LEU A 78 -3.74 -8.57 -5.28
CA LEU A 78 -3.67 -9.25 -3.99
C LEU A 78 -3.65 -8.24 -2.82
N ARG A 79 -2.81 -7.21 -2.91
CA ARG A 79 -2.71 -6.16 -1.89
C ARG A 79 -4.00 -5.38 -1.72
N LEU A 80 -4.69 -5.07 -2.81
CA LEU A 80 -6.01 -4.42 -2.73
C LEU A 80 -7.07 -5.31 -2.06
N ARG A 81 -6.99 -6.62 -2.24
CA ARG A 81 -7.85 -7.56 -1.50
C ARG A 81 -7.48 -7.59 -0.01
N MET A 82 -6.20 -7.59 0.32
CA MET A 82 -5.74 -7.49 1.71
C MET A 82 -6.24 -6.21 2.39
N VAL A 83 -6.19 -5.06 1.70
CA VAL A 83 -6.75 -3.79 2.18
C VAL A 83 -8.22 -3.92 2.55
N LYS A 84 -9.01 -4.56 1.68
CA LYS A 84 -10.45 -4.77 1.92
C LYS A 84 -10.71 -5.69 3.12
N VAL A 85 -9.97 -6.80 3.21
CA VAL A 85 -10.10 -7.75 4.32
C VAL A 85 -9.66 -7.12 5.64
N ALA A 86 -8.59 -6.31 5.64
CA ALA A 86 -8.09 -5.63 6.83
C ALA A 86 -8.89 -4.35 7.17
N SER A 87 -9.99 -4.06 6.47
CA SER A 87 -10.83 -2.87 6.66
C SER A 87 -10.05 -1.55 6.69
N MET A 88 -8.95 -1.48 5.96
CA MET A 88 -8.11 -0.28 5.86
C MET A 88 -8.82 0.76 5.00
N ARG A 89 -9.44 1.76 5.62
CA ARG A 89 -10.39 2.69 4.96
C ARG A 89 -9.76 3.69 3.99
N GLU A 90 -8.45 3.94 4.04
CA GLU A 90 -7.86 5.11 3.35
C GLU A 90 -6.69 4.77 2.41
N ILE A 91 -6.69 3.57 1.82
CA ILE A 91 -5.66 3.23 0.83
C ILE A 91 -6.04 3.77 -0.55
N ASN A 92 -5.27 4.74 -1.04
CA ASN A 92 -5.36 5.18 -2.43
C ASN A 92 -4.61 4.21 -3.34
N GLU A 93 -5.31 3.62 -4.31
CA GLU A 93 -4.76 2.61 -5.22
C GLU A 93 -3.56 3.15 -6.03
N ILE A 94 -3.56 4.42 -6.40
CA ILE A 94 -2.48 5.03 -7.19
C ILE A 94 -1.24 5.24 -6.34
N ILE A 95 -1.39 5.68 -5.09
CA ILE A 95 -0.27 5.77 -4.15
C ILE A 95 0.32 4.38 -3.88
N LEU A 96 -0.52 3.36 -3.70
CA LEU A 96 -0.04 1.98 -3.56
C LEU A 96 0.77 1.56 -4.78
N ALA A 97 0.24 1.77 -5.99
CA ALA A 97 0.95 1.46 -7.22
C ALA A 97 2.25 2.28 -7.36
N LYS A 98 2.21 3.59 -7.03
CA LYS A 98 3.38 4.49 -7.04
C LYS A 98 4.51 3.95 -6.14
N LEU A 99 4.21 3.52 -4.93
CA LEU A 99 5.20 2.92 -4.02
C LEU A 99 5.68 1.54 -4.51
N MET A 100 4.78 0.71 -5.02
CA MET A 100 5.13 -0.61 -5.57
C MET A 100 6.07 -0.52 -6.77
N LEU A 101 6.05 0.55 -7.55
CA LEU A 101 7.00 0.74 -8.65
C LEU A 101 8.45 0.82 -8.15
N LEU A 102 8.69 1.48 -7.02
CA LEU A 102 10.02 1.52 -6.40
C LEU A 102 10.41 0.15 -5.85
N GLU A 103 9.48 -0.51 -5.17
CA GLU A 103 9.68 -1.83 -4.59
C GLU A 103 10.06 -2.90 -5.63
N TYR A 104 9.40 -2.88 -6.80
CA TYR A 104 9.58 -3.89 -7.85
C TYR A 104 10.78 -3.66 -8.75
N ASN A 105 11.41 -2.50 -8.66
CA ASN A 105 12.61 -2.20 -9.41
C ASN A 105 13.84 -2.21 -8.49
N PHE A 106 14.74 -3.18 -8.71
CA PHE A 106 15.92 -3.38 -7.89
C PHE A 106 16.77 -2.09 -7.73
N LYS A 107 16.84 -1.25 -8.77
CA LYS A 107 17.56 0.02 -8.73
C LYS A 107 17.00 0.98 -7.68
N TYR A 108 15.68 0.94 -7.45
CA TYR A 108 14.97 1.89 -6.58
C TYR A 108 14.54 1.31 -5.23
N GLN A 109 14.89 0.06 -4.96
CA GLN A 109 14.57 -0.59 -3.69
C GLN A 109 15.14 0.20 -2.49
N LYS A 110 16.34 0.77 -2.65
CA LYS A 110 16.97 1.62 -1.62
C LYS A 110 16.15 2.91 -1.36
N LEU A 111 15.58 3.51 -2.40
CA LEU A 111 14.66 4.63 -2.24
C LEU A 111 13.39 4.22 -1.49
N PHE A 112 12.81 3.06 -1.84
CA PHE A 112 11.66 2.51 -1.15
C PHE A 112 11.94 2.29 0.36
N GLU A 113 13.09 1.70 0.71
CA GLU A 113 13.53 1.50 2.10
C GLU A 113 13.80 2.86 2.81
N SER A 114 14.33 3.86 2.10
CA SER A 114 14.55 5.21 2.64
C SER A 114 13.23 5.92 2.95
N LEU A 115 12.25 5.84 2.07
CA LEU A 115 10.90 6.38 2.31
C LEU A 115 10.25 5.72 3.53
N TYR A 116 10.44 4.41 3.68
CA TYR A 116 10.00 3.70 4.86
C TYR A 116 10.63 4.26 6.14
N GLY A 117 11.95 4.47 6.16
CA GLY A 117 12.65 5.09 7.28
C GLY A 117 12.18 6.52 7.59
N MET A 118 11.97 7.33 6.54
CA MET A 118 11.49 8.72 6.69
C MET A 118 10.09 8.77 7.33
N GLN A 119 9.17 7.91 6.91
CA GLN A 119 7.82 7.90 7.48
C GLN A 119 7.81 7.41 8.93
N GLN A 120 8.70 6.49 9.31
CA GLN A 120 8.79 6.02 10.70
C GLN A 120 9.15 7.14 11.67
N THR A 121 10.05 8.03 11.27
CA THR A 121 10.50 9.15 12.10
C THR A 121 9.50 10.30 12.19
N ASN A 122 8.45 10.29 11.34
CA ASN A 122 7.51 11.41 11.21
C ASN A 122 6.03 10.95 11.21
N GLN A 123 5.66 10.05 12.12
CA GLN A 123 4.29 9.62 12.38
C GLN A 123 3.54 9.15 11.12
N GLY A 124 4.22 8.38 10.27
CA GLY A 124 3.65 7.83 9.05
C GLY A 124 3.74 8.73 7.82
N THR A 125 4.11 10.00 7.95
CA THR A 125 4.24 10.95 6.85
C THR A 125 5.71 11.16 6.46
N ILE A 126 5.96 11.77 5.30
CA ILE A 126 7.31 12.20 4.90
C ILE A 126 7.39 13.71 5.06
N LYS A 127 8.27 14.15 5.94
CA LYS A 127 8.49 15.58 6.20
C LYS A 127 9.01 16.26 4.93
N ASP A 128 8.45 17.44 4.61
CA ASP A 128 8.84 18.30 3.48
C ASP A 128 8.75 17.64 2.09
N ILE A 129 8.00 16.54 1.93
CA ILE A 129 7.81 15.87 0.63
C ILE A 129 7.16 16.80 -0.39
N ASP A 130 6.29 17.71 0.04
CA ASP A 130 5.65 18.74 -0.77
C ASP A 130 6.67 19.63 -1.49
N LYS A 131 7.76 20.01 -0.81
CA LYS A 131 8.86 20.79 -1.41
C LYS A 131 9.58 19.98 -2.48
N VAL A 132 9.87 18.71 -2.18
CA VAL A 132 10.56 17.81 -3.10
C VAL A 132 9.72 17.57 -4.36
N GLU A 133 8.43 17.27 -4.22
CA GLU A 133 7.50 17.10 -5.33
C GLU A 133 7.32 18.41 -6.12
N SER A 134 7.24 19.57 -5.44
CA SER A 134 7.16 20.87 -6.09
C SER A 134 8.42 21.19 -6.90
N ASN A 135 9.60 20.94 -6.34
CA ASN A 135 10.87 21.11 -7.05
C ASN A 135 10.95 20.19 -8.27
N ALA A 136 10.52 18.95 -8.13
CA ALA A 136 10.44 18.01 -9.24
C ALA A 136 9.53 18.54 -10.37
N ARG A 137 8.33 19.05 -10.03
CA ARG A 137 7.39 19.64 -11.03
C ARG A 137 7.99 20.85 -11.73
N GLN A 138 8.75 21.67 -11.01
CA GLN A 138 9.39 22.88 -11.55
C GLN A 138 10.74 22.60 -12.21
N ASN A 139 11.20 21.35 -12.24
CA ASN A 139 12.53 20.91 -12.68
C ASN A 139 13.68 21.67 -11.95
N LYS A 140 13.47 21.99 -10.68
CA LYS A 140 14.50 22.57 -9.78
C LYS A 140 15.27 21.48 -9.08
N ASN A 141 16.50 21.75 -8.66
CA ASN A 141 17.31 20.79 -7.92
C ASN A 141 16.60 20.31 -6.65
N LEU A 142 16.83 19.06 -6.31
CA LEU A 142 16.37 18.45 -5.06
C LEU A 142 17.40 18.79 -3.96
N ASP A 143 17.34 20.00 -3.39
CA ASP A 143 18.28 20.52 -2.38
C ASP A 143 18.06 19.90 -0.99
N ASP A 144 17.78 18.61 -0.92
CA ASP A 144 17.59 17.88 0.33
C ASP A 144 18.53 16.68 0.35
N LYS A 145 19.43 16.63 1.36
CA LYS A 145 20.42 15.56 1.52
C LYS A 145 19.83 14.15 1.52
N ARG A 146 18.57 14.00 1.94
CA ARG A 146 17.85 12.72 1.91
C ARG A 146 17.58 12.22 0.50
N TRP A 147 17.59 13.14 -0.49
CA TRP A 147 17.30 12.89 -1.91
C TRP A 147 18.53 13.04 -2.80
N GLU A 148 19.70 13.37 -2.23
CA GLU A 148 20.96 13.64 -2.98
C GLU A 148 21.33 12.49 -3.91
N GLU A 149 21.19 11.23 -3.46
CA GLU A 149 21.48 10.03 -4.25
C GLU A 149 20.62 9.93 -5.52
N TRP A 150 19.45 10.53 -5.55
CA TRP A 150 18.49 10.47 -6.67
C TRP A 150 18.29 11.81 -7.37
N ALA A 151 19.08 12.82 -7.00
CA ALA A 151 18.93 14.18 -7.52
C ALA A 151 19.08 14.25 -9.06
N ASP A 152 19.92 13.39 -9.64
CA ASP A 152 20.16 13.31 -11.09
C ASP A 152 19.31 12.23 -11.80
N ASP A 153 18.49 11.47 -11.06
CA ASP A 153 17.70 10.39 -11.66
C ASP A 153 16.36 10.91 -12.21
N LYS A 154 16.33 11.09 -13.54
CA LYS A 154 15.13 11.58 -14.26
C LYS A 154 13.88 10.73 -14.00
N LEU A 155 14.03 9.42 -13.78
CA LEU A 155 12.89 8.55 -13.56
C LEU A 155 12.29 8.75 -12.16
N VAL A 156 13.14 9.02 -11.15
CA VAL A 156 12.69 9.40 -9.81
C VAL A 156 11.98 10.75 -9.84
N TRP A 157 12.48 11.69 -10.62
CA TRP A 157 11.81 12.99 -10.80
C TRP A 157 10.42 12.84 -11.42
N GLU A 158 10.29 12.01 -12.45
CA GLU A 158 9.00 11.73 -13.04
C GLU A 158 8.06 11.00 -12.09
N TRP A 159 8.60 10.08 -11.27
CA TRP A 159 7.85 9.40 -10.23
C TRP A 159 7.31 10.39 -9.17
N LEU A 160 8.10 11.37 -8.76
CA LEU A 160 7.66 12.44 -7.85
C LEU A 160 6.53 13.29 -8.43
N LYS A 161 6.48 13.49 -9.77
CA LYS A 161 5.43 14.27 -10.44
C LYS A 161 4.09 13.55 -10.54
N VAL A 162 4.05 12.24 -10.36
CA VAL A 162 2.82 11.45 -10.48
C VAL A 162 1.84 11.82 -9.37
N GLU A 163 0.63 12.22 -9.74
CA GLU A 163 -0.46 12.46 -8.81
C GLU A 163 -1.13 11.13 -8.36
N PRO A 164 -1.70 11.04 -7.17
CA PRO A 164 -1.71 12.11 -6.18
C PRO A 164 -0.37 12.31 -5.47
N SER A 165 -0.18 13.52 -4.92
CA SER A 165 0.95 13.87 -4.07
C SER A 165 1.01 12.98 -2.82
N LEU A 166 2.21 12.76 -2.31
CA LEU A 166 2.43 12.08 -1.01
C LEU A 166 2.32 13.05 0.18
N MET A 167 2.10 14.34 -0.08
CA MET A 167 1.95 15.36 0.96
C MET A 167 0.80 15.02 1.92
N GLY A 168 1.10 14.98 3.20
CA GLY A 168 0.11 14.71 4.25
C GLY A 168 -0.45 13.29 4.27
N VAL A 169 0.00 12.41 3.37
CA VAL A 169 -0.45 11.03 3.31
C VAL A 169 0.23 10.21 4.40
N ASN A 170 -0.57 9.50 5.21
CA ASN A 170 -0.02 8.48 6.10
C ASN A 170 0.38 7.25 5.28
N LEU A 171 1.69 7.03 5.14
CA LEU A 171 2.26 5.93 4.36
C LEU A 171 2.42 4.63 5.16
N ALA A 172 2.23 4.66 6.47
CA ALA A 172 2.38 3.48 7.32
C ALA A 172 1.52 2.28 6.85
N PRO A 173 0.23 2.44 6.50
CA PRO A 173 -0.58 1.34 5.98
C PRO A 173 -0.05 0.75 4.67
N TYR A 174 0.51 1.58 3.79
CA TYR A 174 1.08 1.12 2.51
C TYR A 174 2.33 0.26 2.72
N PHE A 175 3.23 0.69 3.60
CA PHE A 175 4.42 -0.08 3.95
C PHE A 175 4.08 -1.36 4.73
N TRP A 176 3.02 -1.34 5.52
CA TRP A 176 2.53 -2.55 6.17
C TRP A 176 2.09 -3.61 5.15
N ILE A 177 1.37 -3.22 4.10
CA ILE A 177 0.97 -4.12 3.01
C ILE A 177 2.19 -4.65 2.25
N ALA A 178 3.25 -3.85 2.15
CA ALA A 178 4.49 -4.17 1.45
C ALA A 178 5.60 -4.76 2.35
N ARG A 179 5.28 -5.07 3.62
CA ARG A 179 6.28 -5.47 4.64
C ARG A 179 7.17 -6.64 4.24
N ASP A 180 6.66 -7.57 3.45
CA ASP A 180 7.43 -8.74 3.01
C ASP A 180 8.60 -8.37 2.08
N SER A 181 8.55 -7.20 1.47
CA SER A 181 9.61 -6.68 0.61
C SER A 181 10.64 -5.84 1.36
N LEU A 182 10.40 -5.53 2.62
CA LEU A 182 11.35 -4.80 3.45
C LEU A 182 12.31 -5.80 4.11
N LYS A 183 13.62 -5.54 3.98
CA LYS A 183 14.67 -6.43 4.51
C LYS A 183 14.60 -6.60 6.04
N ASN A 184 14.13 -5.56 6.72
CA ASN A 184 13.84 -5.60 8.13
C ASN A 184 12.32 -5.66 8.27
N SER A 185 11.79 -6.75 8.82
CA SER A 185 10.37 -6.84 9.13
C SER A 185 9.93 -5.58 9.86
N VAL A 186 9.02 -4.83 9.26
CA VAL A 186 8.41 -3.67 9.91
C VAL A 186 7.74 -4.18 11.18
N PRO A 187 8.17 -3.78 12.38
CA PRO A 187 7.43 -4.14 13.56
C PRO A 187 6.03 -3.54 13.42
N VAL A 188 4.99 -4.37 13.51
CA VAL A 188 3.59 -3.91 13.44
C VAL A 188 3.32 -2.83 14.48
N GLU A 189 4.07 -2.84 15.56
CA GLU A 189 4.07 -1.82 16.63
C GLU A 189 4.25 -0.38 16.11
N ASN A 190 4.93 -0.19 14.98
CA ASN A 190 5.14 1.14 14.38
C ASN A 190 3.98 1.59 13.45
N LEU A 191 3.02 0.72 13.20
CA LEU A 191 1.90 0.96 12.28
C LEU A 191 0.60 1.27 13.00
N VAL A 192 0.57 1.04 14.30
CA VAL A 192 -0.61 1.24 15.14
C VAL A 192 -0.62 2.63 15.77
N SER A 193 -1.81 3.12 16.07
CA SER A 193 -1.97 4.35 16.85
C SER A 193 -1.22 4.24 18.19
N ASN A 194 -0.79 5.39 18.73
CA ASN A 194 -0.11 5.39 20.02
C ASN A 194 -0.96 4.76 21.14
N SER A 195 -2.28 4.89 21.07
CA SER A 195 -3.25 4.28 21.98
C SER A 195 -3.19 2.76 21.95
N VAL A 196 -3.24 2.18 20.75
CA VAL A 196 -3.14 0.71 20.56
C VAL A 196 -1.77 0.19 20.99
N ARG A 197 -0.69 0.90 20.66
CA ARG A 197 0.67 0.53 21.07
C ARG A 197 0.83 0.51 22.60
N LEU A 198 0.36 1.56 23.26
CA LEU A 198 0.43 1.64 24.73
C LEU A 198 -0.39 0.55 25.39
N LEU A 199 -1.59 0.28 24.87
CA LEU A 199 -2.41 -0.83 25.35
C LEU A 199 -1.71 -2.18 25.14
N PHE A 200 -1.17 -2.45 23.96
CA PHE A 200 -0.43 -3.68 23.67
C PHE A 200 0.76 -3.88 24.64
N GLN A 201 1.58 -2.85 24.84
CA GLN A 201 2.69 -2.91 25.80
C GLN A 201 2.19 -3.13 27.23
N ASN A 202 1.13 -2.44 27.64
CA ASN A 202 0.53 -2.65 28.95
C ASN A 202 0.03 -4.10 29.14
N LEU A 203 -0.57 -4.69 28.11
CA LEU A 203 -1.04 -6.07 28.17
C LEU A 203 0.11 -7.07 28.32
N LEU A 204 1.23 -6.86 27.60
CA LEU A 204 2.41 -7.72 27.70
C LEU A 204 3.08 -7.67 29.08
N HIS A 205 2.93 -6.57 29.82
CA HIS A 205 3.51 -6.42 31.17
C HIS A 205 2.58 -6.90 32.31
N LYS A 206 1.30 -7.23 32.03
CA LYS A 206 0.38 -7.70 33.08
C LYS A 206 0.68 -9.17 33.46
N GLN A 207 0.74 -9.43 34.76
CA GLN A 207 1.12 -10.74 35.33
C GLN A 207 -0.09 -11.69 35.54
N SER A 208 -1.32 -11.23 35.39
CA SER A 208 -2.50 -12.08 35.62
C SER A 208 -3.56 -11.91 34.52
N ALA A 209 -4.19 -13.01 34.12
CA ALA A 209 -5.28 -13.04 33.15
C ALA A 209 -6.47 -12.13 33.53
N ARG A 210 -6.75 -12.02 34.84
CA ARG A 210 -7.83 -11.16 35.34
C ARG A 210 -7.56 -9.68 35.11
N ALA A 211 -6.29 -9.24 35.34
CA ALA A 211 -5.88 -7.86 35.08
C ALA A 211 -5.87 -7.54 33.58
N VAL A 212 -5.53 -8.51 32.74
CA VAL A 212 -5.59 -8.40 31.27
C VAL A 212 -7.03 -8.21 30.81
N LYS A 213 -7.94 -9.05 31.30
CA LYS A 213 -9.37 -9.01 30.93
C LYS A 213 -10.01 -7.66 31.31
N SER A 214 -9.74 -7.14 32.51
CA SER A 214 -10.23 -5.84 32.96
C SER A 214 -9.77 -4.70 32.06
N VAL A 215 -8.48 -4.66 31.72
CA VAL A 215 -7.90 -3.62 30.86
C VAL A 215 -8.43 -3.72 29.43
N LEU A 216 -8.58 -4.93 28.88
CA LEU A 216 -9.16 -5.14 27.56
C LEU A 216 -10.62 -4.63 27.52
N GLN A 217 -11.45 -4.99 28.49
CA GLN A 217 -12.84 -4.56 28.52
C GLN A 217 -12.99 -3.04 28.63
N GLU A 218 -12.14 -2.36 29.40
CA GLU A 218 -12.17 -0.91 29.56
C GLU A 218 -11.66 -0.14 28.33
N GLU A 219 -10.62 -0.63 27.68
CA GLU A 219 -9.96 0.07 26.59
C GLU A 219 -10.54 -0.28 25.21
N MET A 220 -11.00 -1.52 24.99
CA MET A 220 -11.60 -1.93 23.72
C MET A 220 -12.89 -1.15 23.36
N VAL A 221 -13.61 -0.66 24.37
CA VAL A 221 -14.80 0.18 24.14
C VAL A 221 -14.42 1.53 23.52
N LYS A 222 -13.23 2.03 23.80
CA LYS A 222 -12.74 3.33 23.30
C LYS A 222 -12.17 3.24 21.88
N PHE A 223 -11.87 2.02 21.39
CA PHE A 223 -11.24 1.79 20.10
C PHE A 223 -12.30 1.63 19.01
N ASP A 224 -11.97 2.18 17.84
CA ASP A 224 -12.70 1.88 16.62
C ASP A 224 -12.39 0.46 16.13
N GLU A 225 -13.14 0.00 15.14
CA GLU A 225 -12.98 -1.36 14.59
C GLU A 225 -11.56 -1.58 14.00
N THR A 226 -10.99 -0.55 13.41
CA THR A 226 -9.63 -0.61 12.84
C THR A 226 -8.57 -0.77 13.92
N GLU A 227 -8.68 -0.03 15.00
CA GLU A 227 -7.79 -0.11 16.16
C GLU A 227 -7.88 -1.47 16.86
N ARG A 228 -9.08 -2.02 16.97
CA ARG A 228 -9.32 -3.37 17.53
C ARG A 228 -8.62 -4.44 16.69
N GLN A 229 -8.80 -4.40 15.38
CA GLN A 229 -8.16 -5.35 14.47
C GLN A 229 -6.63 -5.23 14.47
N MET A 230 -6.09 -4.02 14.59
CA MET A 230 -4.65 -3.80 14.72
C MET A 230 -4.11 -4.38 16.04
N LEU A 231 -4.83 -4.25 17.13
CA LEU A 231 -4.45 -4.87 18.41
C LEU A 231 -4.42 -6.39 18.30
N ILE A 232 -5.47 -7.00 17.72
CA ILE A 232 -5.54 -8.45 17.49
C ILE A 232 -4.36 -8.92 16.62
N LEU A 233 -4.00 -8.15 15.59
CA LEU A 233 -2.87 -8.47 14.72
C LEU A 233 -1.54 -8.44 15.48
N LEU A 234 -1.32 -7.45 16.36
CA LEU A 234 -0.13 -7.38 17.22
C LEU A 234 -0.04 -8.58 18.16
N LEU A 235 -1.15 -8.93 18.80
CA LEU A 235 -1.23 -10.08 19.69
C LEU A 235 -0.94 -11.40 18.95
N ASN A 236 -1.50 -11.58 17.76
CA ASN A 236 -1.23 -12.75 16.91
C ASN A 236 0.25 -12.85 16.51
N GLN A 237 0.89 -11.73 16.15
CA GLN A 237 2.31 -11.73 15.82
C GLN A 237 3.18 -12.10 17.02
N GLU A 238 2.84 -11.60 18.20
CA GLU A 238 3.58 -11.93 19.41
C GLU A 238 3.41 -13.42 19.79
N LEU A 239 2.23 -13.99 19.58
CA LEU A 239 1.99 -15.42 19.76
C LEU A 239 2.85 -16.26 18.80
N ILE A 240 2.98 -15.86 17.54
CA ILE A 240 3.83 -16.55 16.56
C ILE A 240 5.31 -16.46 16.95
N LYS A 241 5.78 -15.30 17.44
CA LYS A 241 7.16 -15.11 17.89
C LYS A 241 7.49 -15.90 19.16
N ALA A 242 6.55 -15.98 20.08
CA ALA A 242 6.73 -16.58 21.39
C ALA A 242 5.56 -17.49 21.80
N PRO A 243 5.35 -18.63 21.11
CA PRO A 243 4.18 -19.50 21.31
C PRO A 243 4.10 -20.12 22.71
N ASN A 244 5.21 -20.18 23.43
CA ASN A 244 5.30 -20.71 24.81
C ASN A 244 5.21 -19.59 25.87
N ASN A 245 5.01 -18.34 25.49
CA ASN A 245 4.87 -17.26 26.44
C ASN A 245 3.50 -17.34 27.11
N LYS A 246 3.48 -17.75 28.39
CA LYS A 246 2.24 -17.91 29.18
C LYS A 246 1.38 -16.64 29.20
N GLN A 247 1.98 -15.46 29.16
CA GLN A 247 1.26 -14.18 29.18
C GLN A 247 0.49 -13.97 27.86
N VAL A 248 1.12 -14.26 26.74
CA VAL A 248 0.48 -14.14 25.41
C VAL A 248 -0.63 -15.16 25.24
N VAL A 249 -0.42 -16.41 25.68
CA VAL A 249 -1.47 -17.45 25.67
C VAL A 249 -2.67 -17.07 26.53
N GLN A 250 -2.45 -16.47 27.69
CA GLN A 250 -3.53 -15.99 28.58
C GLN A 250 -4.33 -14.84 27.96
N LEU A 251 -3.71 -14.00 27.11
CA LEU A 251 -4.39 -12.95 26.37
C LEU A 251 -5.45 -13.53 25.42
N PHE A 252 -5.10 -14.57 24.67
CA PHE A 252 -6.03 -15.25 23.76
C PHE A 252 -7.16 -15.98 24.48
N GLN A 253 -6.85 -16.66 25.59
CA GLN A 253 -7.87 -17.33 26.39
C GLN A 253 -8.88 -16.35 27.02
N ALA A 254 -8.47 -15.10 27.27
CA ALA A 254 -9.36 -14.06 27.78
C ALA A 254 -10.27 -13.48 26.68
N ASP A 255 -9.87 -13.57 25.43
CA ASP A 255 -10.57 -12.95 24.29
C ASP A 255 -11.63 -13.88 23.68
N GLU A 256 -11.42 -15.21 23.66
CA GLU A 256 -12.42 -16.17 23.16
C GLU A 256 -13.78 -16.05 23.86
N SER A 257 -13.81 -15.61 25.11
CA SER A 257 -15.06 -15.42 25.86
C SER A 257 -15.81 -14.12 25.51
N ASN A 258 -15.19 -13.16 24.80
CA ASN A 258 -15.80 -11.88 24.44
C ASN A 258 -16.13 -11.75 22.94
N LEU A 259 -15.47 -12.52 22.05
CA LEU A 259 -15.72 -12.53 20.60
C LEU A 259 -16.99 -13.33 20.24
N VAL A 260 -17.37 -14.30 21.07
CA VAL A 260 -18.57 -15.14 20.83
C VAL A 260 -19.89 -14.44 21.20
N VAL A 261 -19.86 -13.37 21.97
CA VAL A 261 -21.09 -12.69 22.45
C VAL A 261 -21.65 -11.65 21.49
N GLN A 262 -20.94 -11.25 20.42
CA GLN A 262 -21.41 -10.23 19.48
C GLN A 262 -21.89 -10.76 18.11
N THR A 263 -22.00 -12.07 17.92
CA THR A 263 -22.49 -12.66 16.66
C THR A 263 -23.89 -13.28 16.77
N GLU A 264 -24.60 -13.14 17.88
CA GLU A 264 -25.95 -13.71 18.07
C GLU A 264 -27.09 -12.68 18.27
N GLU A 265 -26.90 -11.41 17.92
CA GLU A 265 -28.04 -10.47 17.84
C GLU A 265 -27.78 -9.50 16.66
N ASP A 266 -28.19 -9.93 15.42
CA ASP A 266 -28.93 -9.12 14.43
C ASP A 266 -29.38 -9.99 13.25
#